data_6fd0100da2ade8eb32deb1fd4c39d268
#
_entry.id   6fd0100da2ade8eb32deb1fd4c39d268
#
_cell.length_a   1.000
_cell.length_b   1.000
_cell.length_c   1.000
_cell.angle_alpha   90.00
_cell.angle_beta   90.00
_cell.angle_gamma   90.00
#
_symmetry.space_group_name_H-M   'P 1'
#
loop_
_entity.id
_entity.type
_entity.pdbx_description
1 polymer ?
#
loop_
_entity_poly.entity_id
_entity_poly.type
_entity_poly.pdbx_seq_one_letter_code
_entity_poly.pdbx_strand_id
1 'polypeptide(L)'
;MIVAAFVASAAFASAIFVAVCRHQCLLRDRARLMSDAIRHRDFSFRLPTRGLLFGERALQEALNDMGVEIQKLVAQSEVESWQKLTRVLTHEIINVTTPIQCISQAYLSRPDIKGTPYEEGIRAIHDSSSGLAAFVESYRKLTQLQEPVLQDICLYACLGSISSLYPHLHWMIDVSPDIVVRADECLFRQAVINMVKNAIEAEARSIGIRHVASQDRGVQRSSTFHQLLISNDGHVIPDDVAREIFVPFFTTRPQGSGIGLSLARQILMMQRLSLSLRERPVCGYNVTFEIEDVRL
;
A
#
# COMPACT_ATOMS: atom_id res chain seq x y z
N MET A 1 -32.55 5.61 -70.90
CA MET A 1 -32.89 5.18 -69.55
C MET A 1 -32.09 3.95 -69.09
N ILE A 2 -31.98 2.86 -69.84
CA ILE A 2 -31.30 1.61 -69.41
C ILE A 2 -29.80 1.82 -69.15
N VAL A 3 -29.07 2.57 -69.97
CA VAL A 3 -27.64 2.85 -69.78
C VAL A 3 -27.39 3.68 -68.56
N ALA A 4 -28.23 4.66 -68.25
CA ALA A 4 -28.08 5.48 -67.02
C ALA A 4 -28.33 4.66 -65.75
N ALA A 5 -29.26 3.73 -65.78
CA ALA A 5 -29.53 2.82 -64.66
C ALA A 5 -28.34 1.84 -64.40
N PHE A 6 -27.73 1.36 -65.51
CA PHE A 6 -26.57 0.47 -65.40
C PHE A 6 -25.35 1.19 -64.84
N VAL A 7 -25.09 2.44 -65.28
CA VAL A 7 -23.99 3.26 -64.75
C VAL A 7 -24.20 3.59 -63.26
N ALA A 8 -25.44 3.92 -62.89
CA ALA A 8 -25.76 4.18 -61.45
C ALA A 8 -25.60 2.94 -60.56
N SER A 9 -26.00 1.75 -61.06
CA SER A 9 -25.81 0.49 -60.29
C SER A 9 -24.35 0.10 -60.17
N ALA A 10 -23.55 0.30 -61.23
CA ALA A 10 -22.10 0.05 -61.19
C ALA A 10 -21.39 1.01 -60.26
N ALA A 11 -21.75 2.30 -60.23
CA ALA A 11 -21.22 3.29 -59.30
C ALA A 11 -21.56 2.95 -57.84
N PHE A 12 -22.82 2.51 -57.60
CA PHE A 12 -23.26 2.08 -56.25
C PHE A 12 -22.52 0.83 -55.78
N ALA A 13 -22.33 -0.18 -56.62
CA ALA A 13 -21.60 -1.38 -56.29
C ALA A 13 -20.10 -1.07 -56.03
N SER A 14 -19.48 -0.17 -56.78
CA SER A 14 -18.12 0.31 -56.57
C SER A 14 -17.99 1.03 -55.19
N ALA A 15 -18.96 1.89 -54.87
CA ALA A 15 -18.96 2.59 -53.58
C ALA A 15 -19.07 1.63 -52.38
N ILE A 16 -19.94 0.60 -52.47
CA ILE A 16 -20.06 -0.45 -51.48
C ILE A 16 -18.73 -1.22 -51.36
N PHE A 17 -18.15 -1.62 -52.49
CA PHE A 17 -16.87 -2.34 -52.50
C PHE A 17 -15.77 -1.54 -51.81
N VAL A 18 -15.64 -0.26 -52.12
CA VAL A 18 -14.66 0.64 -51.47
C VAL A 18 -14.92 0.76 -49.95
N ALA A 19 -16.20 0.90 -49.55
CA ALA A 19 -16.57 0.97 -48.16
C ALA A 19 -16.19 -0.32 -47.39
N VAL A 20 -16.47 -1.48 -47.96
CA VAL A 20 -16.08 -2.78 -47.39
C VAL A 20 -14.56 -2.93 -47.30
N CYS A 21 -13.83 -2.58 -48.35
CA CYS A 21 -12.37 -2.63 -48.31
C CYS A 21 -11.77 -1.72 -47.22
N ARG A 22 -12.26 -0.50 -47.12
CA ARG A 22 -11.82 0.43 -46.07
C ARG A 22 -12.12 -0.13 -44.67
N HIS A 23 -13.28 -0.73 -44.50
CA HIS A 23 -13.67 -1.34 -43.26
C HIS A 23 -12.77 -2.54 -42.88
N GLN A 24 -12.46 -3.41 -43.82
CA GLN A 24 -11.54 -4.53 -43.65
C GLN A 24 -10.11 -4.07 -43.30
N CYS A 25 -9.63 -3.01 -43.97
CA CYS A 25 -8.33 -2.41 -43.62
C CYS A 25 -8.32 -1.90 -42.17
N LEU A 26 -9.38 -1.21 -41.73
CA LEU A 26 -9.49 -0.69 -40.38
C LEU A 26 -9.46 -1.81 -39.32
N LEU A 27 -10.15 -2.91 -39.56
CA LEU A 27 -10.13 -4.08 -38.65
C LEU A 27 -8.73 -4.73 -38.61
N ARG A 28 -8.08 -4.85 -39.75
CA ARG A 28 -6.72 -5.40 -39.84
C ARG A 28 -5.70 -4.53 -39.10
N ASP A 29 -5.79 -3.20 -39.19
CA ASP A 29 -4.87 -2.28 -38.52
C ASP A 29 -5.11 -2.33 -36.99
N ARG A 30 -6.36 -2.43 -36.53
CA ARG A 30 -6.68 -2.64 -35.11
C ARG A 30 -6.13 -3.96 -34.58
N ALA A 31 -6.28 -5.05 -35.33
CA ALA A 31 -5.71 -6.35 -34.95
C ALA A 31 -4.19 -6.31 -34.84
N ARG A 32 -3.52 -5.59 -35.73
CA ARG A 32 -2.07 -5.39 -35.67
C ARG A 32 -1.66 -4.60 -34.42
N LEU A 33 -2.32 -3.46 -34.17
CA LEU A 33 -2.04 -2.65 -32.99
C LEU A 33 -2.21 -3.45 -31.70
N MET A 34 -3.26 -4.27 -31.59
CA MET A 34 -3.46 -5.15 -30.43
C MET A 34 -2.35 -6.22 -30.34
N SER A 35 -1.94 -6.82 -31.47
CA SER A 35 -0.84 -7.79 -31.49
C SER A 35 0.49 -7.17 -31.07
N ASP A 36 0.76 -5.93 -31.49
CA ASP A 36 1.96 -5.21 -31.12
C ASP A 36 1.95 -4.81 -29.64
N ALA A 37 0.81 -4.36 -29.11
CA ALA A 37 0.64 -4.08 -27.69
C ALA A 37 0.92 -5.33 -26.84
N ILE A 38 0.36 -6.49 -27.19
CA ILE A 38 0.61 -7.77 -26.51
C ILE A 38 2.10 -8.15 -26.57
N ARG A 39 2.73 -8.00 -27.76
CA ARG A 39 4.15 -8.32 -27.95
C ARG A 39 5.08 -7.47 -27.09
N HIS A 40 4.73 -6.19 -26.89
CA HIS A 40 5.48 -5.27 -26.04
C HIS A 40 5.04 -5.28 -24.58
N ARG A 41 4.12 -6.19 -24.18
CA ARG A 41 3.53 -6.28 -22.84
C ARG A 41 2.83 -4.99 -22.39
N ASP A 42 2.34 -4.20 -23.34
CA ASP A 42 1.56 -3.00 -23.03
C ASP A 42 0.06 -3.34 -22.97
N PHE A 43 -0.37 -3.83 -21.84
CA PHE A 43 -1.76 -4.16 -21.59
C PHE A 43 -2.61 -2.95 -21.15
N SER A 44 -2.01 -1.76 -21.07
CA SER A 44 -2.74 -0.51 -20.80
C SER A 44 -3.44 0.02 -22.05
N PHE A 45 -3.02 -0.41 -23.23
CA PHE A 45 -3.56 0.02 -24.52
C PHE A 45 -5.03 -0.35 -24.67
N ARG A 46 -5.85 0.60 -25.14
CA ARG A 46 -7.28 0.39 -25.42
C ARG A 46 -7.61 0.81 -26.83
N LEU A 47 -8.27 -0.07 -27.54
CA LEU A 47 -8.74 0.21 -28.89
C LEU A 47 -10.06 0.98 -28.85
N PRO A 48 -10.22 2.04 -29.64
CA PRO A 48 -11.46 2.81 -29.69
C PRO A 48 -12.60 1.99 -30.30
N THR A 49 -13.78 2.03 -29.68
CA THR A 49 -14.97 1.30 -30.11
C THR A 49 -15.84 2.11 -31.07
N ARG A 50 -15.51 3.39 -31.32
CA ARG A 50 -16.27 4.27 -32.23
C ARG A 50 -16.09 3.83 -33.68
N GLY A 51 -17.19 3.91 -34.46
CA GLY A 51 -17.20 3.60 -35.91
C GLY A 51 -17.23 2.10 -36.25
N LEU A 52 -17.56 1.22 -35.29
CA LEU A 52 -17.73 -0.21 -35.47
C LEU A 52 -19.22 -0.58 -35.56
N LEU A 53 -19.52 -1.66 -36.28
CA LEU A 53 -20.81 -2.31 -36.28
C LEU A 53 -21.08 -2.98 -34.92
N PHE A 54 -22.35 -3.26 -34.61
CA PHE A 54 -22.76 -3.75 -33.28
C PHE A 54 -21.97 -4.99 -32.82
N GLY A 55 -21.81 -6.01 -33.67
CA GLY A 55 -21.08 -7.24 -33.34
C GLY A 55 -19.57 -7.02 -33.18
N GLU A 56 -18.99 -6.13 -33.99
CA GLU A 56 -17.57 -5.79 -33.94
C GLU A 56 -17.24 -4.96 -32.69
N ARG A 57 -18.17 -4.09 -32.32
CA ARG A 57 -18.07 -3.31 -31.08
C ARG A 57 -18.04 -4.21 -29.84
N ALA A 58 -18.95 -5.18 -29.78
CA ALA A 58 -18.99 -6.15 -28.69
C ALA A 58 -17.68 -6.97 -28.58
N LEU A 59 -17.13 -7.41 -29.74
CA LEU A 59 -15.85 -8.09 -29.78
C LEU A 59 -14.70 -7.18 -29.31
N GLN A 60 -14.70 -5.92 -29.72
CA GLN A 60 -13.68 -4.95 -29.34
C GLN A 60 -13.73 -4.62 -27.84
N GLU A 61 -14.91 -4.47 -27.28
CA GLU A 61 -15.12 -4.30 -25.83
C GLU A 61 -14.60 -5.52 -25.06
N ALA A 62 -14.93 -6.73 -25.50
CA ALA A 62 -14.42 -7.96 -24.90
C ALA A 62 -12.86 -8.06 -24.95
N LEU A 63 -12.24 -7.66 -26.06
CA LEU A 63 -10.79 -7.61 -26.17
C LEU A 63 -10.14 -6.58 -25.23
N ASN A 64 -10.77 -5.42 -25.08
CA ASN A 64 -10.31 -4.40 -24.14
C ASN A 64 -10.43 -4.89 -22.68
N ASP A 65 -11.54 -5.57 -22.34
CA ASP A 65 -11.74 -6.16 -21.01
C ASP A 65 -10.73 -7.28 -20.72
N MET A 66 -10.44 -8.13 -21.71
CA MET A 66 -9.36 -9.11 -21.61
C MET A 66 -8.00 -8.44 -21.36
N GLY A 67 -7.70 -7.31 -22.02
CA GLY A 67 -6.49 -6.54 -21.79
C GLY A 67 -6.38 -6.04 -20.35
N VAL A 68 -7.50 -5.59 -19.75
CA VAL A 68 -7.56 -5.19 -18.32
C VAL A 68 -7.25 -6.38 -17.41
N GLU A 69 -7.88 -7.53 -17.67
CA GLU A 69 -7.71 -8.72 -16.84
C GLU A 69 -6.29 -9.28 -16.95
N ILE A 70 -5.71 -9.31 -18.15
CA ILE A 70 -4.31 -9.72 -18.34
C ILE A 70 -3.35 -8.78 -17.59
N GLN A 71 -3.57 -7.45 -17.68
CA GLN A 71 -2.76 -6.47 -16.95
C GLN A 71 -2.79 -6.73 -15.45
N LYS A 72 -3.97 -7.01 -14.91
CA LYS A 72 -4.15 -7.34 -13.50
C LYS A 72 -3.44 -8.63 -13.11
N LEU A 73 -3.58 -9.69 -13.92
CA LEU A 73 -2.91 -10.97 -13.69
C LEU A 73 -1.38 -10.86 -13.76
N VAL A 74 -0.85 -10.09 -14.71
CA VAL A 74 0.60 -9.84 -14.82
C VAL A 74 1.11 -9.09 -13.59
N ALA A 75 0.44 -8.00 -13.19
CA ALA A 75 0.81 -7.25 -12.01
C ALA A 75 0.75 -8.11 -10.73
N GLN A 76 -0.26 -8.96 -10.61
CA GLN A 76 -0.39 -9.90 -9.51
C GLN A 76 0.75 -10.92 -9.49
N SER A 77 1.07 -11.52 -10.65
CA SER A 77 2.17 -12.48 -10.79
C SER A 77 3.54 -11.87 -10.49
N GLU A 78 3.76 -10.60 -10.87
CA GLU A 78 4.98 -9.88 -10.52
C GLU A 78 5.09 -9.67 -9.00
N VAL A 79 4.01 -9.24 -8.34
CA VAL A 79 3.97 -9.08 -6.88
C VAL A 79 4.24 -10.41 -6.17
N GLU A 80 3.60 -11.50 -6.59
CA GLU A 80 3.81 -12.84 -6.01
C GLU A 80 5.26 -13.31 -6.19
N SER A 81 5.84 -13.07 -7.37
CA SER A 81 7.23 -13.42 -7.66
C SER A 81 8.20 -12.64 -6.78
N TRP A 82 7.97 -11.34 -6.59
CA TRP A 82 8.73 -10.50 -5.68
C TRP A 82 8.59 -10.95 -4.23
N GLN A 83 7.39 -11.28 -3.78
CA GLN A 83 7.16 -11.78 -2.43
C GLN A 83 7.89 -13.11 -2.19
N LYS A 84 7.86 -14.03 -3.18
CA LYS A 84 8.57 -15.31 -3.10
C LYS A 84 10.09 -15.11 -3.05
N LEU A 85 10.63 -14.26 -3.93
CA LEU A 85 12.05 -13.92 -3.94
C LEU A 85 12.49 -13.30 -2.60
N THR A 86 11.74 -12.33 -2.11
CA THR A 86 11.99 -11.69 -0.82
C THR A 86 11.99 -12.70 0.33
N ARG A 87 11.05 -13.65 0.34
CA ARG A 87 11.00 -14.71 1.36
C ARG A 87 12.24 -15.57 1.36
N VAL A 88 12.70 -15.98 0.18
CA VAL A 88 13.92 -16.78 0.03
C VAL A 88 15.15 -16.00 0.49
N LEU A 89 15.32 -14.77 -0.02
CA LEU A 89 16.45 -13.92 0.35
C LEU A 89 16.50 -13.63 1.86
N THR A 90 15.34 -13.30 2.45
CA THR A 90 15.24 -13.07 3.90
C THR A 90 15.70 -14.30 4.70
N HIS A 91 15.23 -15.49 4.32
CA HIS A 91 15.60 -16.73 4.99
C HIS A 91 17.11 -17.01 4.88
N GLU A 92 17.69 -16.85 3.69
CA GLU A 92 19.11 -17.06 3.47
C GLU A 92 19.98 -16.05 4.23
N ILE A 93 19.59 -14.76 4.27
CA ILE A 93 20.33 -13.75 5.03
C ILE A 93 20.28 -14.05 6.55
N ILE A 94 19.12 -14.43 7.08
CA ILE A 94 18.98 -14.82 8.50
C ILE A 94 19.85 -16.05 8.80
N ASN A 95 19.87 -17.04 7.92
CA ASN A 95 20.67 -18.25 8.08
C ASN A 95 22.18 -17.96 8.15
N VAL A 96 22.64 -16.93 7.45
CA VAL A 96 24.06 -16.52 7.48
C VAL A 96 24.35 -15.61 8.68
N THR A 97 23.45 -14.70 9.03
CA THR A 97 23.68 -13.73 10.13
C THR A 97 23.57 -14.36 11.51
N THR A 98 22.67 -15.32 11.71
CA THR A 98 22.44 -15.97 13.01
C THR A 98 23.71 -16.66 13.56
N PRO A 99 24.46 -17.48 12.80
CA PRO A 99 25.72 -18.03 13.28
C PRO A 99 26.76 -16.96 13.63
N ILE A 100 26.85 -15.87 12.87
CA ILE A 100 27.77 -14.76 13.14
C ILE A 100 27.42 -14.10 14.49
N GLN A 101 26.12 -13.86 14.74
CA GLN A 101 25.67 -13.34 16.03
C GLN A 101 26.00 -14.30 17.19
N CYS A 102 25.70 -15.59 17.04
CA CYS A 102 25.98 -16.58 18.07
C CYS A 102 27.46 -16.69 18.39
N ILE A 103 28.33 -16.72 17.37
CA ILE A 103 29.77 -16.80 17.56
C ILE A 103 30.32 -15.52 18.22
N SER A 104 29.97 -14.34 17.71
CA SER A 104 30.41 -13.06 18.28
C SER A 104 29.94 -12.90 19.71
N GLN A 105 28.66 -13.25 20.02
CA GLN A 105 28.14 -13.23 21.39
C GLN A 105 28.87 -14.20 22.31
N ALA A 106 29.19 -15.41 21.84
CA ALA A 106 29.95 -16.39 22.62
C ALA A 106 31.34 -15.88 22.96
N TYR A 107 32.03 -15.20 22.02
CA TYR A 107 33.33 -14.58 22.29
C TYR A 107 33.20 -13.41 23.25
N LEU A 108 32.22 -12.52 23.11
CA LEU A 108 31.99 -11.38 24.02
C LEU A 108 31.64 -11.82 25.46
N SER A 109 31.14 -13.04 25.61
CA SER A 109 30.83 -13.62 26.95
C SER A 109 32.07 -14.18 27.66
N ARG A 110 33.19 -14.33 26.96
CA ARG A 110 34.43 -14.91 27.53
C ARG A 110 35.21 -13.90 28.38
N PRO A 111 35.65 -14.28 29.57
CA PRO A 111 36.46 -13.37 30.44
C PRO A 111 37.80 -12.97 29.84
N ASP A 112 38.38 -13.85 29.01
CA ASP A 112 39.70 -13.62 28.38
C ASP A 112 39.68 -12.64 27.19
N ILE A 113 38.46 -12.28 26.72
CA ILE A 113 38.24 -11.27 25.65
C ILE A 113 38.00 -9.88 26.25
N LYS A 114 37.39 -9.81 27.43
CA LYS A 114 37.05 -8.53 28.08
C LYS A 114 38.30 -7.69 28.36
N GLY A 115 38.27 -6.42 27.91
CA GLY A 115 39.39 -5.48 28.07
C GLY A 115 40.53 -5.71 27.09
N THR A 116 40.42 -6.63 26.15
CA THR A 116 41.43 -6.84 25.10
C THR A 116 41.15 -5.94 23.87
N PRO A 117 42.13 -5.67 23.01
CA PRO A 117 41.94 -4.94 21.75
C PRO A 117 40.95 -5.62 20.79
N TYR A 118 40.63 -6.90 20.99
CA TYR A 118 39.69 -7.67 20.15
C TYR A 118 38.22 -7.47 20.54
N GLU A 119 37.93 -7.06 21.77
CA GLU A 119 36.54 -6.92 22.26
C GLU A 119 35.75 -5.96 21.39
N GLU A 120 36.33 -4.80 21.06
CA GLU A 120 35.64 -3.78 20.24
C GLU A 120 35.36 -4.28 18.82
N GLY A 121 36.32 -4.98 18.20
CA GLY A 121 36.08 -5.57 16.87
C GLY A 121 35.01 -6.64 16.85
N ILE A 122 34.97 -7.52 17.85
CA ILE A 122 33.98 -8.57 17.98
C ILE A 122 32.59 -7.95 18.25
N ARG A 123 32.54 -6.90 19.08
CA ARG A 123 31.31 -6.15 19.35
C ARG A 123 30.76 -5.51 18.07
N ALA A 124 31.62 -4.88 17.28
CA ALA A 124 31.21 -4.29 15.99
C ALA A 124 30.66 -5.33 15.01
N ILE A 125 31.26 -6.53 14.97
CA ILE A 125 30.69 -7.65 14.16
C ILE A 125 29.32 -8.09 14.68
N HIS A 126 29.16 -8.24 15.99
CA HIS A 126 27.90 -8.61 16.62
C HIS A 126 26.82 -7.58 16.31
N ASP A 127 27.08 -6.30 16.51
CA ASP A 127 26.13 -5.21 16.32
C ASP A 127 25.75 -5.06 14.83
N SER A 128 26.72 -5.20 13.93
CA SER A 128 26.48 -5.16 12.48
C SER A 128 25.59 -6.33 12.00
N SER A 129 25.87 -7.55 12.48
CA SER A 129 25.07 -8.72 12.13
C SER A 129 23.66 -8.65 12.74
N SER A 130 23.52 -8.11 13.95
CA SER A 130 22.23 -7.86 14.60
C SER A 130 21.42 -6.80 13.87
N GLY A 131 22.05 -5.72 13.43
CA GLY A 131 21.43 -4.69 12.60
C GLY A 131 20.93 -5.24 11.28
N LEU A 132 21.74 -6.09 10.60
CA LEU A 132 21.33 -6.72 9.35
C LEU A 132 20.14 -7.67 9.54
N ALA A 133 20.14 -8.49 10.58
CA ALA A 133 19.02 -9.38 10.89
C ALA A 133 17.71 -8.59 11.17
N ALA A 134 17.81 -7.51 11.96
CA ALA A 134 16.68 -6.62 12.24
C ALA A 134 16.16 -5.94 10.96
N PHE A 135 17.06 -5.48 10.08
CA PHE A 135 16.70 -4.91 8.78
C PHE A 135 15.95 -5.90 7.91
N VAL A 136 16.46 -7.12 7.79
CA VAL A 136 15.84 -8.17 6.96
C VAL A 136 14.48 -8.59 7.50
N GLU A 137 14.34 -8.75 8.81
CA GLU A 137 13.03 -9.05 9.42
C GLU A 137 12.02 -7.93 9.20
N SER A 138 12.49 -6.72 9.23
CA SER A 138 11.71 -5.52 8.98
C SER A 138 11.24 -5.42 7.52
N TYR A 139 12.14 -5.74 6.58
CA TYR A 139 11.82 -5.82 5.15
C TYR A 139 10.79 -6.93 4.87
N ARG A 140 10.91 -8.07 5.55
CA ARG A 140 9.96 -9.17 5.49
C ARG A 140 8.54 -8.72 5.88
N LYS A 141 8.41 -7.97 6.98
CA LYS A 141 7.11 -7.45 7.45
C LYS A 141 6.45 -6.53 6.44
N LEU A 142 7.22 -5.72 5.71
CA LEU A 142 6.69 -4.85 4.66
C LEU A 142 6.21 -5.61 3.43
N THR A 143 6.91 -6.68 3.04
CA THR A 143 6.67 -7.37 1.76
C THR A 143 5.74 -8.58 1.87
N GLN A 144 5.49 -9.08 3.07
CA GLN A 144 4.68 -10.29 3.31
C GLN A 144 3.32 -9.99 3.96
N LEU A 145 2.75 -8.82 3.72
CA LEU A 145 1.39 -8.53 4.15
C LEU A 145 0.42 -9.44 3.40
N GLN A 146 -0.47 -10.09 4.15
CA GLN A 146 -1.55 -10.90 3.59
C GLN A 146 -2.65 -9.99 3.04
N GLU A 147 -3.44 -10.51 2.11
CA GLU A 147 -4.64 -9.80 1.65
C GLU A 147 -5.61 -9.59 2.82
N PRO A 148 -6.11 -8.36 3.03
CA PRO A 148 -6.98 -8.05 4.14
C PRO A 148 -8.35 -8.72 4.00
N VAL A 149 -8.83 -9.34 5.07
CA VAL A 149 -10.20 -9.86 5.18
C VAL A 149 -11.07 -8.76 5.77
N LEU A 150 -11.70 -7.96 4.91
CA LEU A 150 -12.48 -6.81 5.31
C LEU A 150 -13.80 -7.23 5.99
N GLN A 151 -13.98 -6.78 7.22
CA GLN A 151 -15.20 -6.94 8.02
C GLN A 151 -15.58 -5.61 8.70
N ASP A 152 -16.80 -5.53 9.18
CA ASP A 152 -17.27 -4.37 9.93
C ASP A 152 -16.80 -4.49 11.38
N ILE A 153 -15.90 -3.62 11.82
CA ILE A 153 -15.32 -3.62 13.16
C ILE A 153 -15.80 -2.42 13.96
N CYS A 154 -16.20 -2.64 15.22
CA CYS A 154 -16.50 -1.57 16.18
C CYS A 154 -15.20 -0.84 16.54
N LEU A 155 -15.06 0.41 16.08
CA LEU A 155 -13.84 1.20 16.26
C LEU A 155 -13.53 1.44 17.75
N TYR A 156 -14.55 1.77 18.55
CA TYR A 156 -14.39 2.01 19.99
C TYR A 156 -13.83 0.79 20.72
N ALA A 157 -14.38 -0.40 20.46
CA ALA A 157 -13.91 -1.64 21.08
C ALA A 157 -12.48 -1.99 20.67
N CYS A 158 -12.16 -1.84 19.39
CA CYS A 158 -10.81 -2.05 18.85
C CYS A 158 -9.79 -1.13 19.53
N LEU A 159 -10.06 0.18 19.61
CA LEU A 159 -9.19 1.16 20.25
C LEU A 159 -9.06 0.94 21.76
N GLY A 160 -10.14 0.57 22.45
CA GLY A 160 -10.14 0.19 23.86
C GLY A 160 -9.24 -1.01 24.15
N SER A 161 -9.23 -2.01 23.26
CA SER A 161 -8.33 -3.15 23.40
C SER A 161 -6.85 -2.76 23.21
N ILE A 162 -6.56 -1.79 22.34
CA ILE A 162 -5.19 -1.27 22.12
C ILE A 162 -4.75 -0.44 23.35
N SER A 163 -5.63 0.42 23.88
CA SER A 163 -5.29 1.23 25.06
C SER A 163 -4.92 0.38 26.26
N SER A 164 -5.58 -0.77 26.43
CA SER A 164 -5.27 -1.71 27.51
C SER A 164 -3.87 -2.34 27.43
N LEU A 165 -3.24 -2.37 26.24
CA LEU A 165 -1.86 -2.84 26.06
C LEU A 165 -0.81 -1.84 26.56
N TYR A 166 -1.18 -0.56 26.69
CA TYR A 166 -0.28 0.52 27.07
C TYR A 166 -0.87 1.34 28.24
N PRO A 167 -1.04 0.75 29.44
CA PRO A 167 -1.71 1.38 30.58
C PRO A 167 -0.91 2.56 31.17
N HIS A 168 0.36 2.71 30.81
CA HIS A 168 1.21 3.80 31.25
C HIS A 168 1.00 5.10 30.45
N LEU A 169 0.27 5.05 29.33
CA LEU A 169 -0.09 6.22 28.55
C LEU A 169 -1.44 6.77 28.99
N HIS A 170 -1.58 8.09 28.91
CA HIS A 170 -2.86 8.77 29.15
C HIS A 170 -3.68 8.76 27.85
N TRP A 171 -4.83 8.06 27.88
CA TRP A 171 -5.68 7.91 26.71
C TRP A 171 -6.91 8.82 26.78
N MET A 172 -7.17 9.55 25.68
CA MET A 172 -8.41 10.28 25.47
C MET A 172 -9.06 9.76 24.18
N ILE A 173 -10.10 8.92 24.30
CA ILE A 173 -10.79 8.31 23.17
C ILE A 173 -12.16 8.96 23.01
N ASP A 174 -12.27 9.87 22.03
CA ASP A 174 -13.49 10.60 21.65
C ASP A 174 -14.07 9.97 20.37
N VAL A 175 -14.58 8.75 20.50
CA VAL A 175 -15.15 7.94 19.43
C VAL A 175 -16.46 7.34 19.93
N SER A 176 -17.57 7.57 19.19
CA SER A 176 -18.85 6.94 19.56
C SER A 176 -18.78 5.41 19.44
N PRO A 177 -19.40 4.65 20.36
CA PRO A 177 -19.47 3.18 20.28
C PRO A 177 -20.15 2.65 19.00
N ASP A 178 -20.97 3.46 18.34
CA ASP A 178 -21.69 3.08 17.13
C ASP A 178 -20.87 3.19 15.84
N ILE A 179 -19.65 3.76 15.93
CA ILE A 179 -18.79 3.93 14.76
C ILE A 179 -18.19 2.59 14.32
N VAL A 180 -18.49 2.25 13.09
CA VAL A 180 -18.01 1.04 12.43
C VAL A 180 -17.09 1.41 11.28
N VAL A 181 -15.92 0.77 11.21
CA VAL A 181 -14.99 0.85 10.08
C VAL A 181 -14.91 -0.49 9.38
N ARG A 182 -14.96 -0.48 8.05
CA ARG A 182 -14.80 -1.71 7.25
C ARG A 182 -13.32 -1.98 6.99
N ALA A 183 -12.76 -2.89 7.77
CA ALA A 183 -11.33 -3.17 7.77
C ALA A 183 -11.05 -4.63 8.18
N ASP A 184 -9.80 -5.07 8.05
CA ASP A 184 -9.28 -6.26 8.71
C ASP A 184 -8.86 -5.87 10.12
N GLU A 185 -9.49 -6.43 11.13
CA GLU A 185 -9.28 -6.03 12.53
C GLU A 185 -7.82 -6.22 12.97
N CYS A 186 -7.19 -7.32 12.59
CA CYS A 186 -5.82 -7.64 12.99
C CYS A 186 -4.83 -6.65 12.37
N LEU A 187 -4.98 -6.39 11.07
CA LEU A 187 -4.14 -5.44 10.34
C LEU A 187 -4.39 -3.99 10.79
N PHE A 188 -5.64 -3.60 11.01
CA PHE A 188 -5.97 -2.27 11.52
C PHE A 188 -5.36 -2.02 12.90
N ARG A 189 -5.49 -2.99 13.82
CA ARG A 189 -4.83 -2.94 15.13
C ARG A 189 -3.32 -2.80 15.01
N GLN A 190 -2.70 -3.56 14.11
CA GLN A 190 -1.27 -3.47 13.87
C GLN A 190 -0.84 -2.09 13.38
N ALA A 191 -1.61 -1.46 12.48
CA ALA A 191 -1.33 -0.11 12.02
C ALA A 191 -1.39 0.91 13.16
N VAL A 192 -2.45 0.87 13.99
CA VAL A 192 -2.59 1.76 15.15
C VAL A 192 -1.48 1.51 16.18
N ILE A 193 -1.14 0.25 16.47
CA ILE A 193 -0.04 -0.10 17.39
C ILE A 193 1.30 0.47 16.89
N ASN A 194 1.57 0.46 15.58
CA ASN A 194 2.79 1.05 15.03
C ASN A 194 2.83 2.57 15.25
N MET A 195 1.69 3.25 15.15
CA MET A 195 1.59 4.68 15.45
C MET A 195 1.78 4.97 16.95
N VAL A 196 1.18 4.16 17.81
CA VAL A 196 1.36 4.26 19.28
C VAL A 196 2.82 4.02 19.69
N LYS A 197 3.48 3.01 19.12
CA LYS A 197 4.91 2.76 19.34
C LYS A 197 5.76 3.96 18.91
N ASN A 198 5.44 4.54 17.74
CA ASN A 198 6.15 5.73 17.29
C ASN A 198 5.95 6.92 18.26
N ALA A 199 4.76 7.08 18.84
CA ALA A 199 4.49 8.10 19.85
C ALA A 199 5.30 7.84 21.15
N ILE A 200 5.33 6.60 21.64
CA ILE A 200 6.14 6.21 22.83
C ILE A 200 7.62 6.49 22.57
N GLU A 201 8.11 6.10 21.41
CA GLU A 201 9.49 6.37 21.02
C GLU A 201 9.77 7.88 20.87
N ALA A 202 8.75 8.72 20.62
CA ALA A 202 8.83 10.18 20.65
C ALA A 202 8.61 10.77 22.07
N GLU A 203 8.68 9.94 23.11
CA GLU A 203 8.49 10.30 24.52
C GLU A 203 7.10 10.85 24.83
N ALA A 204 6.08 10.47 24.07
CA ALA A 204 4.70 10.83 24.35
C ALA A 204 4.21 10.19 25.66
N ARG A 205 3.42 10.94 26.38
CA ARG A 205 2.73 10.49 27.61
C ARG A 205 1.21 10.40 27.41
N SER A 206 0.70 11.08 26.41
CA SER A 206 -0.74 11.16 26.13
C SER A 206 -1.03 10.85 24.67
N ILE A 207 -2.07 10.04 24.44
CA ILE A 207 -2.64 9.72 23.14
C ILE A 207 -4.09 10.21 23.09
N GLY A 208 -4.39 11.06 22.12
CA GLY A 208 -5.75 11.49 21.82
C GLY A 208 -6.26 10.83 20.54
N ILE A 209 -7.43 10.22 20.59
CA ILE A 209 -8.09 9.66 19.41
C ILE A 209 -9.46 10.29 19.28
N ARG A 210 -9.74 10.85 18.10
CA ARG A 210 -11.01 11.51 17.80
C ARG A 210 -11.55 11.09 16.45
N HIS A 211 -12.81 10.69 16.40
CA HIS A 211 -13.55 10.53 15.15
C HIS A 211 -14.13 11.87 14.71
N VAL A 212 -13.97 12.19 13.43
CA VAL A 212 -14.53 13.40 12.81
C VAL A 212 -15.58 12.95 11.80
N ALA A 213 -16.84 13.32 12.04
CA ALA A 213 -17.94 13.07 11.11
C ALA A 213 -17.85 14.04 9.92
N SER A 214 -18.25 13.59 8.72
CA SER A 214 -18.39 14.47 7.56
C SER A 214 -19.46 15.53 7.82
N GLN A 215 -19.16 16.79 7.55
CA GLN A 215 -20.12 17.90 7.62
C GLN A 215 -20.98 18.03 6.35
N ASP A 216 -20.85 17.14 5.36
CA ASP A 216 -21.47 17.28 4.06
C ASP A 216 -22.87 16.67 4.00
N ARG A 217 -23.84 17.57 3.75
CA ARG A 217 -25.18 17.33 3.18
C ARG A 217 -26.15 16.43 3.94
N GLY A 218 -26.68 16.88 5.05
CA GLY A 218 -28.10 16.64 5.42
C GLY A 218 -28.57 15.21 5.70
N VAL A 219 -27.68 14.19 5.67
CA VAL A 219 -27.98 12.83 6.08
C VAL A 219 -27.13 12.50 7.31
N GLN A 220 -27.73 12.71 8.47
CA GLN A 220 -27.23 12.20 9.75
C GLN A 220 -27.26 10.65 9.77
N ARG A 221 -26.31 9.99 9.13
CA ARG A 221 -25.93 8.62 9.47
C ARG A 221 -24.68 8.70 10.34
N SER A 222 -24.89 8.81 11.63
CA SER A 222 -23.84 8.98 12.64
C SER A 222 -22.93 7.77 12.85
N SER A 223 -23.16 6.68 12.12
CA SER A 223 -22.43 5.41 12.29
C SER A 223 -21.37 5.12 11.21
N THR A 224 -21.19 6.00 10.22
CA THR A 224 -20.23 5.79 9.14
C THR A 224 -18.86 6.37 9.52
N PHE A 225 -17.82 5.57 9.35
CA PHE A 225 -16.43 6.02 9.50
C PHE A 225 -16.07 6.95 8.34
N HIS A 226 -15.56 8.14 8.65
CA HIS A 226 -15.02 9.08 7.66
C HIS A 226 -13.55 9.37 7.93
N GLN A 227 -13.24 9.86 9.12
CA GLN A 227 -11.90 10.31 9.47
C GLN A 227 -11.63 10.02 10.95
N LEU A 228 -10.42 9.53 11.23
CA LEU A 228 -9.91 9.31 12.57
C LEU A 228 -8.63 10.11 12.77
N LEU A 229 -8.59 10.94 13.79
CA LEU A 229 -7.40 11.66 14.20
C LEU A 229 -6.75 10.91 15.36
N ILE A 230 -5.46 10.60 15.21
CA ILE A 230 -4.64 10.00 16.26
C ILE A 230 -3.52 10.98 16.60
N SER A 231 -3.59 11.54 17.80
CA SER A 231 -2.72 12.63 18.25
C SER A 231 -1.86 12.20 19.43
N ASN A 232 -0.67 12.77 19.56
CA ASN A 232 0.20 12.56 20.70
C ASN A 232 0.95 13.84 21.09
N ASP A 233 1.40 13.90 22.33
CA ASP A 233 2.16 15.00 22.91
C ASP A 233 3.69 14.79 22.89
N GLY A 234 4.17 13.83 22.11
CA GLY A 234 5.60 13.55 21.91
C GLY A 234 6.34 14.68 21.17
N HIS A 235 7.62 14.44 20.87
CA HIS A 235 8.42 15.43 20.14
C HIS A 235 7.79 15.81 18.80
N VAL A 236 7.84 17.10 18.47
CA VAL A 236 7.36 17.63 17.19
C VAL A 236 8.17 17.04 16.04
N ILE A 237 7.51 16.71 14.97
CA ILE A 237 8.15 16.26 13.73
C ILE A 237 8.55 17.52 12.92
N PRO A 238 9.86 17.75 12.66
CA PRO A 238 10.30 18.88 11.84
C PRO A 238 9.79 18.80 10.39
N ASP A 239 9.57 19.93 9.73
CA ASP A 239 8.98 20.00 8.39
C ASP A 239 9.82 19.30 7.31
N ASP A 240 11.16 19.31 7.45
CA ASP A 240 12.09 18.57 6.59
C ASP A 240 11.97 17.05 6.74
N VAL A 241 11.68 16.57 7.94
CA VAL A 241 11.47 15.16 8.27
C VAL A 241 10.04 14.70 7.92
N ALA A 242 9.06 15.57 8.04
CA ALA A 242 7.63 15.26 7.86
C ALA A 242 7.31 14.63 6.49
N ARG A 243 8.06 14.98 5.45
CA ARG A 243 7.89 14.42 4.10
C ARG A 243 8.40 12.99 3.97
N GLU A 244 9.34 12.59 4.82
CA GLU A 244 10.05 11.32 4.72
C GLU A 244 9.61 10.28 5.76
N ILE A 245 8.80 10.65 6.77
CA ILE A 245 8.37 9.75 7.86
C ILE A 245 7.66 8.49 7.38
N PHE A 246 7.09 8.49 6.18
CA PHE A 246 6.42 7.34 5.57
C PHE A 246 7.32 6.60 4.57
N VAL A 247 8.54 7.07 4.33
CA VAL A 247 9.52 6.37 3.49
C VAL A 247 10.07 5.17 4.29
N PRO A 248 10.02 3.95 3.73
CA PRO A 248 10.57 2.78 4.41
C PRO A 248 12.04 2.99 4.75
N PHE A 249 12.46 2.53 5.95
CA PHE A 249 13.81 2.63 6.50
C PHE A 249 14.29 4.04 6.86
N PHE A 250 13.47 5.06 6.61
CA PHE A 250 13.78 6.40 7.09
C PHE A 250 13.58 6.48 8.61
N THR A 251 14.61 6.89 9.32
CA THR A 251 14.58 7.07 10.77
C THR A 251 15.57 8.14 11.21
N THR A 252 15.16 8.97 12.17
CA THR A 252 16.02 9.93 12.84
C THR A 252 16.66 9.36 14.12
N ARG A 253 16.38 8.08 14.45
CA ARG A 253 16.82 7.43 15.69
C ARG A 253 17.84 6.34 15.42
N PRO A 254 18.94 6.26 16.22
CA PRO A 254 19.99 5.27 16.00
C PRO A 254 19.52 3.80 16.05
N GLN A 255 18.50 3.49 16.85
CA GLN A 255 17.97 2.12 17.03
C GLN A 255 16.61 1.92 16.34
N GLY A 256 16.10 2.91 15.63
CA GLY A 256 14.82 2.83 14.93
C GLY A 256 14.95 2.02 13.64
N SER A 257 13.99 1.11 13.39
CA SER A 257 13.94 0.36 12.11
C SER A 257 13.47 1.22 10.92
N GLY A 258 12.85 2.39 11.18
CA GLY A 258 12.27 3.26 10.15
C GLY A 258 11.11 2.64 9.38
N ILE A 259 10.44 1.61 9.92
CA ILE A 259 9.42 0.85 9.20
C ILE A 259 8.01 1.04 9.77
N GLY A 260 7.91 1.40 11.04
CA GLY A 260 6.62 1.42 11.73
C GLY A 260 5.54 2.23 11.02
N LEU A 261 5.84 3.48 10.62
CA LEU A 261 4.88 4.37 9.95
C LEU A 261 4.65 3.98 8.48
N SER A 262 5.68 3.55 7.76
CA SER A 262 5.53 3.07 6.38
C SER A 262 4.69 1.79 6.31
N LEU A 263 4.88 0.87 7.25
CA LEU A 263 4.07 -0.34 7.39
C LEU A 263 2.62 0.00 7.75
N ALA A 264 2.40 0.92 8.70
CA ALA A 264 1.06 1.37 9.05
C ALA A 264 0.34 1.97 7.84
N ARG A 265 1.02 2.82 7.06
CA ARG A 265 0.48 3.39 5.83
C ARG A 265 0.12 2.32 4.79
N GLN A 266 1.00 1.36 4.56
CA GLN A 266 0.77 0.28 3.60
C GLN A 266 -0.41 -0.61 4.02
N ILE A 267 -0.48 -1.00 5.29
CA ILE A 267 -1.60 -1.76 5.86
C ILE A 267 -2.94 -1.04 5.65
N LEU A 268 -2.99 0.26 5.92
CA LEU A 268 -4.20 1.05 5.75
C LEU A 268 -4.57 1.22 4.28
N MET A 269 -3.60 1.48 3.39
CA MET A 269 -3.83 1.58 1.94
C MET A 269 -4.41 0.30 1.33
N MET A 270 -3.95 -0.89 1.77
CA MET A 270 -4.52 -2.17 1.33
C MET A 270 -6.00 -2.31 1.69
N GLN A 271 -6.45 -1.61 2.72
CA GLN A 271 -7.84 -1.60 3.20
C GLN A 271 -8.65 -0.39 2.67
N ARG A 272 -8.09 0.35 1.70
CA ARG A 272 -8.65 1.59 1.14
C ARG A 272 -8.82 2.71 2.18
N LEU A 273 -7.92 2.74 3.15
CA LEU A 273 -7.77 3.83 4.09
C LEU A 273 -6.49 4.58 3.79
N SER A 274 -6.50 5.91 3.86
CA SER A 274 -5.29 6.73 3.74
C SER A 274 -4.70 7.01 5.11
N LEU A 275 -3.39 7.25 5.18
CA LEU A 275 -2.69 7.74 6.38
C LEU A 275 -1.84 8.94 6.00
N SER A 276 -2.05 10.06 6.67
CA SER A 276 -1.28 11.29 6.48
C SER A 276 -0.89 11.92 7.83
N LEU A 277 0.13 12.78 7.79
CA LEU A 277 0.48 13.66 8.89
C LEU A 277 -0.24 14.99 8.68
N ARG A 278 -0.93 15.49 9.70
CA ARG A 278 -1.63 16.74 9.66
C ARG A 278 -0.67 17.92 9.89
N GLU A 279 -0.68 18.93 9.03
CA GLU A 279 0.18 20.11 9.15
C GLU A 279 -0.05 20.88 10.46
N ARG A 280 -1.32 20.93 10.92
CA ARG A 280 -1.68 21.56 12.19
C ARG A 280 -2.22 20.51 13.13
N PRO A 281 -1.47 20.16 14.19
CA PRO A 281 -1.92 19.21 15.20
C PRO A 281 -3.21 19.67 15.89
N VAL A 282 -3.94 18.71 16.47
CA VAL A 282 -5.09 19.01 17.34
C VAL A 282 -4.60 19.76 18.57
N CYS A 283 -5.36 20.77 19.02
CA CYS A 283 -5.02 21.58 20.19
C CYS A 283 -4.71 20.70 21.40
N GLY A 284 -3.58 20.95 22.05
CA GLY A 284 -3.07 20.16 23.19
C GLY A 284 -2.16 18.99 22.82
N TYR A 285 -1.89 18.76 21.51
CA TYR A 285 -0.98 17.74 21.02
C TYR A 285 0.06 18.33 20.08
N ASN A 286 1.19 17.66 19.94
CA ASN A 286 2.31 18.10 19.09
C ASN A 286 2.31 17.42 17.71
N VAL A 287 1.76 16.21 17.62
CA VAL A 287 1.69 15.43 16.39
C VAL A 287 0.26 14.90 16.22
N THR A 288 -0.27 14.95 15.02
CA THR A 288 -1.57 14.35 14.68
C THR A 288 -1.48 13.63 13.35
N PHE A 289 -1.75 12.35 13.37
CA PHE A 289 -1.98 11.54 12.20
C PHE A 289 -3.48 11.49 11.87
N GLU A 290 -3.75 11.37 10.59
CA GLU A 290 -5.11 11.37 10.04
C GLU A 290 -5.32 10.11 9.20
N ILE A 291 -6.36 9.34 9.54
CA ILE A 291 -6.80 8.16 8.78
C ILE A 291 -8.14 8.50 8.15
N GLU A 292 -8.23 8.39 6.82
CA GLU A 292 -9.44 8.69 6.06
C GLU A 292 -9.89 7.49 5.22
N ASP A 293 -11.20 7.34 5.02
CA ASP A 293 -11.74 6.36 4.09
C ASP A 293 -11.69 6.92 2.66
N VAL A 294 -10.90 6.28 1.80
CA VAL A 294 -10.71 6.68 0.39
C VAL A 294 -11.88 6.25 -0.51
N ARG A 295 -12.83 5.48 0.04
CA ARG A 295 -14.03 5.00 -0.71
C ARG A 295 -15.13 6.04 -0.80
N LEU A 296 -15.04 7.09 -0.02
CA LEU A 296 -16.00 8.19 0.06
C LEU A 296 -15.50 9.40 -0.72
#